data_3c26b2da788cb4b9cf080b944d347bc8
#
_entry.id   3c26b2da788cb4b9cf080b944d347bc8
#
_cell.length_a   1.000
_cell.length_b   1.000
_cell.length_c   1.000
_cell.angle_alpha   90.00
_cell.angle_beta   90.00
_cell.angle_gamma   90.00
#
_symmetry.space_group_name_H-M   'P 1'
#
loop_
_entity.id
_entity.type
_entity.pdbx_description
1 polymer ?
#
loop_
_entity_poly.entity_id
_entity_poly.type
_entity_poly.pdbx_seq_one_letter_code
_entity_poly.pdbx_strand_id
1 'polypeptide(L)'
;FSSRRRHTRYISVTGVQTCALPICEITTNATVDYIGLTREVLKRIGYDNTEYGIDHKGCSVLVGYDKQSNDIAQGVDAKNADPLTIGAGDQGLMFGYACDETATLMPAAIYYAHQLMLRQSKLRRDGTMPYLRPDAKSQVTLRYENGRPVAADTIVLSTQHSPEWSDGMSMKPEFIEAVIENIIRPVMPAEWLKTTKFLVNPTGRFVVGGPQGDCGLTGRKIIVDTYGGSCPHGGGAFSGKDPTKVDRSAAYACRYVAKNIVAAGLASRCQVQVAYAIGVAEPMNITVRTMGTGKVSDDALSEAVRKVFDLRPGGILQMLDLRRPIYSKTAAYGHFGREEPEFTWEKTDKADILKGMFS
;
A
#
# COMPACT_ATOMS: atom_id res chain seq x y z
N PHE A 1 -19.74 -11.96 7.18
CA PHE A 1 -19.64 -10.75 6.35
C PHE A 1 -19.86 -9.54 7.25
N SER A 2 -18.78 -8.89 7.64
CA SER A 2 -18.72 -7.98 8.75
C SER A 2 -19.50 -6.68 8.51
N SER A 3 -20.01 -6.12 9.60
CA SER A 3 -20.62 -4.80 9.74
C SER A 3 -19.79 -3.63 9.15
N ARG A 4 -18.53 -3.85 8.81
CA ARG A 4 -17.60 -2.88 8.21
C ARG A 4 -18.03 -2.37 6.83
N ARG A 5 -18.91 -3.07 6.10
CA ARG A 5 -19.45 -2.59 4.82
C ARG A 5 -20.55 -1.53 4.96
N ARG A 6 -21.11 -1.33 6.15
CA ARG A 6 -22.19 -0.35 6.34
C ARG A 6 -21.70 1.09 6.42
N HIS A 7 -20.45 1.32 6.83
CA HIS A 7 -19.92 2.69 6.99
C HIS A 7 -19.50 3.35 5.68
N THR A 8 -19.25 2.56 4.64
CA THR A 8 -18.88 3.06 3.31
C THR A 8 -20.04 3.57 2.46
N ARG A 9 -21.29 3.30 2.84
CA ARG A 9 -22.47 3.70 2.05
C ARG A 9 -22.93 5.13 2.26
N TYR A 10 -22.49 5.82 3.29
CA TYR A 10 -22.95 7.18 3.60
C TYR A 10 -22.15 8.29 2.91
N ILE A 11 -21.11 7.99 2.17
CA ILE A 11 -20.26 8.99 1.53
C ILE A 11 -20.74 9.35 0.12
N SER A 12 -21.79 8.72 -0.39
CA SER A 12 -22.36 9.01 -1.71
C SER A 12 -23.48 10.07 -1.71
N VAL A 13 -23.58 10.88 -0.67
CA VAL A 13 -24.56 11.96 -0.64
C VAL A 13 -23.99 13.17 -1.38
N THR A 14 -24.69 13.61 -2.41
CA THR A 14 -24.45 14.82 -3.17
C THR A 14 -24.17 16.02 -2.24
N GLY A 15 -23.04 16.69 -2.45
CA GLY A 15 -22.60 17.83 -1.63
C GLY A 15 -21.39 17.57 -0.72
N VAL A 16 -20.88 16.33 -0.65
CA VAL A 16 -19.72 15.93 0.19
C VAL A 16 -18.39 16.10 -0.55
N GLN A 17 -18.40 16.53 -1.79
CA GLN A 17 -17.20 16.64 -2.65
C GLN A 17 -16.10 17.57 -2.11
N THR A 18 -16.43 18.44 -1.16
CA THR A 18 -15.49 19.38 -0.53
C THR A 18 -15.34 19.12 0.97
N CYS A 19 -15.65 17.90 1.42
CA CYS A 19 -15.66 17.53 2.82
C CYS A 19 -14.69 16.36 3.08
N ALA A 20 -13.97 16.42 4.19
CA ALA A 20 -13.22 15.29 4.73
C ALA A 20 -14.00 14.64 5.88
N LEU A 21 -14.09 13.31 5.87
CA LEU A 21 -14.87 12.53 6.83
C LEU A 21 -13.98 11.50 7.53
N PRO A 22 -13.28 11.84 8.62
CA PRO A 22 -12.73 10.84 9.54
C PRO A 22 -13.85 10.07 10.25
N ILE A 23 -14.02 8.79 9.89
CA ILE A 23 -15.05 7.91 10.48
C ILE A 23 -14.39 6.60 10.86
N CYS A 24 -14.51 6.19 12.14
CA CYS A 24 -13.96 4.91 12.63
C CYS A 24 -14.52 4.55 14.00
N GLU A 25 -14.20 3.32 14.45
CA GLU A 25 -14.33 2.90 15.84
C GLU A 25 -12.96 3.03 16.52
N ILE A 26 -12.92 3.72 17.66
CA ILE A 26 -11.68 4.01 18.39
C ILE A 26 -11.90 3.80 19.89
N THR A 27 -10.95 3.11 20.53
CA THR A 27 -10.83 3.07 21.98
C THR A 27 -9.45 3.61 22.35
N THR A 28 -9.41 4.80 22.98
CA THR A 28 -8.15 5.47 23.34
C THR A 28 -8.37 6.42 24.51
N ASN A 29 -7.31 6.66 25.29
CA ASN A 29 -7.24 7.71 26.28
C ASN A 29 -6.63 9.01 25.74
N ALA A 30 -6.17 9.01 24.46
CA ALA A 30 -5.59 10.18 23.84
C ALA A 30 -6.67 11.14 23.34
N THR A 31 -6.41 12.45 23.46
CA THR A 31 -7.21 13.49 22.83
C THR A 31 -6.51 13.90 21.52
N VAL A 32 -7.23 13.84 20.41
CA VAL A 32 -6.71 14.15 19.08
C VAL A 32 -7.51 15.28 18.46
N ASP A 33 -6.83 16.31 17.97
CA ASP A 33 -7.44 17.33 17.12
C ASP A 33 -7.57 16.80 15.69
N TYR A 34 -8.64 16.06 15.43
CA TYR A 34 -8.93 15.48 14.11
C TYR A 34 -9.12 16.53 13.02
N ILE A 35 -9.68 17.70 13.38
CA ILE A 35 -9.92 18.78 12.41
C ILE A 35 -8.59 19.40 11.99
N GLY A 36 -7.76 19.78 12.95
CA GLY A 36 -6.43 20.33 12.68
C GLY A 36 -5.55 19.35 11.91
N LEU A 37 -5.50 18.10 12.33
CA LEU A 37 -4.73 17.04 11.66
C LEU A 37 -5.20 16.82 10.21
N THR A 38 -6.50 16.77 9.98
CA THR A 38 -7.06 16.62 8.62
C THR A 38 -6.65 17.76 7.71
N ARG A 39 -6.74 19.01 8.20
CA ARG A 39 -6.32 20.21 7.46
C ARG A 39 -4.83 20.22 7.16
N GLU A 40 -4.01 19.78 8.11
CA GLU A 40 -2.56 19.64 7.91
C GLU A 40 -2.24 18.60 6.84
N VAL A 41 -2.92 17.45 6.85
CA VAL A 41 -2.75 16.40 5.83
C VAL A 41 -3.15 16.93 4.45
N LEU A 42 -4.28 17.61 4.30
CA LEU A 42 -4.71 18.20 3.04
C LEU A 42 -3.69 19.21 2.51
N LYS A 43 -3.17 20.09 3.38
CA LYS A 43 -2.11 21.05 3.03
C LYS A 43 -0.85 20.34 2.56
N ARG A 44 -0.41 19.29 3.30
CA ARG A 44 0.79 18.51 2.98
C ARG A 44 0.67 17.76 1.65
N ILE A 45 -0.54 17.29 1.29
CA ILE A 45 -0.81 16.67 -0.02
C ILE A 45 -0.69 17.70 -1.13
N GLY A 46 -1.03 18.98 -0.87
CA GLY A 46 -0.99 20.08 -1.82
C GLY A 46 -2.36 20.64 -2.21
N TYR A 47 -3.39 20.36 -1.39
CA TYR A 47 -4.70 21.01 -1.50
C TYR A 47 -4.69 22.30 -0.68
N ASP A 48 -3.99 23.29 -1.19
CA ASP A 48 -3.72 24.59 -0.54
C ASP A 48 -4.28 25.78 -1.32
N ASN A 49 -4.99 25.51 -2.43
CA ASN A 49 -5.64 26.52 -3.28
C ASN A 49 -7.07 26.08 -3.61
N THR A 50 -8.03 26.98 -3.48
CA THR A 50 -9.47 26.78 -3.79
C THR A 50 -9.72 26.36 -5.24
N GLU A 51 -8.85 26.76 -6.18
CA GLU A 51 -8.92 26.36 -7.58
C GLU A 51 -8.73 24.85 -7.79
N TYR A 52 -8.22 24.12 -6.79
CA TYR A 52 -8.05 22.65 -6.85
C TYR A 52 -9.32 21.89 -6.44
N GLY A 53 -10.42 22.63 -6.18
CA GLY A 53 -11.72 22.08 -5.85
C GLY A 53 -11.94 21.78 -4.37
N ILE A 54 -10.86 21.59 -3.62
CA ILE A 54 -10.86 21.51 -2.15
C ILE A 54 -9.59 22.19 -1.64
N ASP A 55 -9.70 22.94 -0.56
CA ASP A 55 -8.54 23.49 0.12
C ASP A 55 -8.60 23.20 1.63
N HIS A 56 -7.44 23.16 2.25
CA HIS A 56 -7.28 22.81 3.65
C HIS A 56 -7.90 23.84 4.62
N LYS A 57 -8.13 25.08 4.20
CA LYS A 57 -8.71 26.13 5.05
C LYS A 57 -10.23 26.12 5.00
N GLY A 58 -10.78 26.03 3.76
CA GLY A 58 -12.23 26.19 3.51
C GLY A 58 -13.03 24.89 3.56
N CYS A 59 -12.40 23.70 3.46
CA CYS A 59 -13.14 22.44 3.44
C CYS A 59 -13.86 22.17 4.78
N SER A 60 -15.03 21.55 4.72
CA SER A 60 -15.70 21.02 5.89
C SER A 60 -14.96 19.76 6.38
N VAL A 61 -14.84 19.60 7.69
CA VAL A 61 -14.33 18.37 8.33
C VAL A 61 -15.39 17.87 9.28
N LEU A 62 -15.95 16.71 8.97
CA LEU A 62 -16.96 16.04 9.80
C LEU A 62 -16.34 14.83 10.44
N VAL A 63 -16.36 14.75 11.76
CA VAL A 63 -15.76 13.64 12.53
C VAL A 63 -16.88 12.80 13.11
N GLY A 64 -16.86 11.50 12.81
CA GLY A 64 -17.81 10.53 13.37
C GLY A 64 -17.06 9.29 13.83
N TYR A 65 -17.03 9.03 15.13
CA TYR A 65 -16.45 7.78 15.65
C TYR A 65 -17.24 7.30 16.88
N ASP A 66 -17.14 6.01 17.13
CA ASP A 66 -17.73 5.30 18.24
C ASP A 66 -16.68 4.43 18.91
N LYS A 67 -17.03 3.86 20.06
CA LYS A 67 -16.18 2.89 20.76
C LYS A 67 -16.26 1.51 20.10
N GLN A 68 -15.16 0.76 20.16
CA GLN A 68 -15.15 -0.63 19.76
C GLN A 68 -16.11 -1.46 20.63
N SER A 69 -16.80 -2.43 19.99
CA SER A 69 -17.69 -3.37 20.70
C SER A 69 -16.96 -4.14 21.80
N ASN A 70 -17.56 -4.21 22.98
CA ASN A 70 -17.03 -5.00 24.11
C ASN A 70 -16.98 -6.51 23.79
N ASP A 71 -17.91 -7.02 22.95
CA ASP A 71 -17.95 -8.43 22.56
C ASP A 71 -16.73 -8.83 21.75
N ILE A 72 -16.21 -7.90 20.91
CA ILE A 72 -14.96 -8.11 20.16
C ILE A 72 -13.75 -8.00 21.11
N ALA A 73 -13.74 -7.04 22.02
CA ALA A 73 -12.64 -6.82 22.95
C ALA A 73 -12.31 -8.06 23.80
N GLN A 74 -13.31 -8.81 24.24
CA GLN A 74 -13.12 -10.05 25.02
C GLN A 74 -12.24 -11.10 24.34
N GLY A 75 -12.29 -11.18 23.01
CA GLY A 75 -11.52 -12.16 22.21
C GLY A 75 -10.13 -11.70 21.83
N VAL A 76 -9.87 -10.38 21.86
CA VAL A 76 -8.65 -9.78 21.31
C VAL A 76 -7.73 -9.17 22.35
N ASP A 77 -8.18 -9.02 23.59
CA ASP A 77 -7.35 -8.50 24.65
C ASP A 77 -6.40 -9.57 25.20
N ALA A 78 -5.22 -9.13 25.64
CA ALA A 78 -4.23 -10.02 26.23
C ALA A 78 -4.76 -10.66 27.52
N LYS A 79 -4.73 -11.99 27.59
CA LYS A 79 -5.08 -12.74 28.77
C LYS A 79 -3.90 -12.76 29.74
N ASN A 80 -4.16 -12.61 31.03
CA ASN A 80 -3.13 -12.66 32.09
C ASN A 80 -1.94 -11.71 31.85
N ALA A 81 -2.15 -10.56 31.22
CA ALA A 81 -1.11 -9.58 30.85
C ALA A 81 0.02 -10.11 29.93
N ASP A 82 -0.10 -11.30 29.36
CA ASP A 82 0.86 -11.82 28.36
C ASP A 82 0.49 -11.34 26.96
N PRO A 83 1.32 -10.49 26.31
CA PRO A 83 1.05 -9.98 24.97
C PRO A 83 0.95 -11.07 23.89
N LEU A 84 1.54 -12.24 24.10
CA LEU A 84 1.50 -13.35 23.15
C LEU A 84 0.17 -14.10 23.13
N THR A 85 -0.70 -13.85 24.11
CA THR A 85 -2.05 -14.42 24.19
C THR A 85 -3.11 -13.58 23.48
N ILE A 86 -2.71 -12.45 22.89
CA ILE A 86 -3.62 -11.61 22.09
C ILE A 86 -4.17 -12.44 20.94
N GLY A 87 -5.50 -12.62 20.91
CA GLY A 87 -6.19 -13.30 19.82
C GLY A 87 -6.29 -12.44 18.58
N ALA A 88 -6.45 -13.08 17.42
CA ALA A 88 -6.70 -12.35 16.17
C ALA A 88 -8.00 -11.55 16.26
N GLY A 89 -7.96 -10.27 15.86
CA GLY A 89 -9.10 -9.36 15.91
C GLY A 89 -10.18 -9.64 14.87
N ASP A 90 -9.90 -10.55 13.94
CA ASP A 90 -10.86 -11.05 12.93
C ASP A 90 -10.38 -12.40 12.39
N GLN A 91 -11.30 -13.15 11.79
CA GLN A 91 -10.95 -14.26 10.92
C GLN A 91 -10.54 -13.76 9.55
N GLY A 92 -9.68 -14.52 8.86
CA GLY A 92 -9.33 -14.19 7.49
C GLY A 92 -8.03 -14.82 7.02
N LEU A 93 -7.72 -14.52 5.76
CA LEU A 93 -6.49 -14.90 5.09
C LEU A 93 -5.66 -13.66 4.81
N MET A 94 -4.38 -13.70 5.08
CA MET A 94 -3.43 -12.64 4.75
C MET A 94 -2.32 -13.23 3.88
N PHE A 95 -1.82 -12.42 2.95
CA PHE A 95 -0.82 -12.83 1.98
C PHE A 95 0.39 -11.92 2.02
N GLY A 96 1.57 -12.53 1.79
CA GLY A 96 2.79 -11.83 1.50
C GLY A 96 3.42 -12.37 0.22
N TYR A 97 4.20 -11.51 -0.45
CA TYR A 97 4.87 -11.88 -1.68
C TYR A 97 6.25 -11.20 -1.77
N ALA A 98 7.16 -11.88 -2.43
CA ALA A 98 8.43 -11.33 -2.87
C ALA A 98 8.87 -12.02 -4.17
N CYS A 99 9.60 -11.30 -5.01
CA CYS A 99 10.25 -11.83 -6.20
C CYS A 99 11.53 -11.05 -6.49
N ASP A 100 12.46 -11.65 -7.22
CA ASP A 100 13.76 -11.07 -7.54
C ASP A 100 13.76 -10.19 -8.81
N GLU A 101 12.61 -9.56 -9.12
CA GLU A 101 12.47 -8.69 -10.29
C GLU A 101 13.04 -7.28 -10.07
N THR A 102 13.12 -6.82 -8.83
CA THR A 102 13.65 -5.51 -8.45
C THR A 102 14.56 -5.60 -7.23
N ALA A 103 15.39 -4.58 -7.00
CA ALA A 103 16.30 -4.54 -5.84
C ALA A 103 15.57 -4.65 -4.49
N THR A 104 14.34 -4.16 -4.40
CA THR A 104 13.51 -4.24 -3.20
C THR A 104 12.71 -5.56 -3.09
N LEU A 105 12.94 -6.50 -4.01
CA LEU A 105 12.24 -7.79 -4.11
C LEU A 105 10.72 -7.64 -4.27
N MET A 106 10.31 -6.67 -5.11
CA MET A 106 8.93 -6.42 -5.50
C MET A 106 8.68 -6.76 -6.96
N PRO A 107 7.43 -7.07 -7.35
CA PRO A 107 7.03 -7.15 -8.75
C PRO A 107 7.32 -5.82 -9.48
N ALA A 108 7.98 -5.91 -10.63
CA ALA A 108 8.48 -4.73 -11.33
C ALA A 108 7.37 -3.76 -11.76
N ALA A 109 6.22 -4.26 -12.21
CA ALA A 109 5.13 -3.40 -12.68
C ALA A 109 4.62 -2.44 -11.60
N ILE A 110 4.28 -2.95 -10.40
CA ILE A 110 3.79 -2.10 -9.31
C ILE A 110 4.91 -1.24 -8.72
N TYR A 111 6.13 -1.76 -8.64
CA TYR A 111 7.30 -1.01 -8.19
C TYR A 111 7.48 0.26 -9.03
N TYR A 112 7.57 0.12 -10.35
CA TYR A 112 7.73 1.28 -11.24
C TYR A 112 6.50 2.20 -11.24
N ALA A 113 5.29 1.66 -11.14
CA ALA A 113 4.10 2.49 -11.00
C ALA A 113 4.17 3.40 -9.75
N HIS A 114 4.64 2.88 -8.61
CA HIS A 114 4.87 3.69 -7.41
C HIS A 114 5.99 4.72 -7.60
N GLN A 115 7.11 4.34 -8.25
CA GLN A 115 8.21 5.27 -8.51
C GLN A 115 7.79 6.44 -9.41
N LEU A 116 6.92 6.19 -10.42
CA LEU A 116 6.35 7.26 -11.26
C LEU A 116 5.54 8.26 -10.42
N MET A 117 4.73 7.79 -9.48
CA MET A 117 3.93 8.66 -8.62
C MET A 117 4.79 9.42 -7.59
N LEU A 118 5.81 8.79 -7.05
CA LEU A 118 6.81 9.45 -6.19
C LEU A 118 7.49 10.60 -6.94
N ARG A 119 7.92 10.35 -8.17
CA ARG A 119 8.58 11.38 -8.99
C ARG A 119 7.63 12.50 -9.37
N GLN A 120 6.40 12.21 -9.79
CA GLN A 120 5.37 13.22 -10.07
C GLN A 120 5.18 14.16 -8.87
N SER A 121 5.00 13.58 -7.68
CA SER A 121 4.82 14.35 -6.45
C SER A 121 6.06 15.16 -6.06
N LYS A 122 7.26 14.63 -6.32
CA LYS A 122 8.50 15.36 -6.08
C LYS A 122 8.59 16.58 -6.98
N LEU A 123 8.45 16.43 -8.30
CA LEU A 123 8.58 17.53 -9.27
C LEU A 123 7.51 18.62 -9.07
N ARG A 124 6.33 18.23 -8.63
CA ARG A 124 5.28 19.18 -8.23
C ARG A 124 5.67 19.97 -7.00
N ARG A 125 6.20 19.32 -5.96
CA ARG A 125 6.50 19.94 -4.66
C ARG A 125 7.77 20.79 -4.67
N ASP A 126 8.77 20.40 -5.44
CA ASP A 126 10.03 21.16 -5.57
C ASP A 126 9.94 22.31 -6.58
N GLY A 127 8.78 22.46 -7.25
CA GLY A 127 8.53 23.54 -8.20
C GLY A 127 9.15 23.33 -9.58
N THR A 128 9.73 22.17 -9.87
CA THR A 128 10.27 21.86 -11.22
C THR A 128 9.15 21.78 -12.25
N MET A 129 7.98 21.21 -11.86
CA MET A 129 6.78 21.17 -12.69
C MET A 129 5.59 21.75 -11.88
N PRO A 130 5.53 23.08 -11.67
CA PRO A 130 4.58 23.71 -10.75
C PRO A 130 3.13 23.65 -11.24
N TYR A 131 2.92 23.35 -12.51
CA TYR A 131 1.62 23.18 -13.14
C TYR A 131 0.97 21.80 -12.87
N LEU A 132 1.69 20.85 -12.28
CA LEU A 132 1.12 19.58 -11.83
C LEU A 132 0.30 19.79 -10.55
N ARG A 133 -0.79 19.04 -10.42
CA ARG A 133 -1.68 19.04 -9.26
C ARG A 133 -1.65 17.69 -8.53
N PRO A 134 -2.23 17.58 -7.33
CA PRO A 134 -2.05 16.40 -6.47
C PRO A 134 -2.58 15.07 -7.03
N ASP A 135 -3.68 15.08 -7.79
CA ASP A 135 -4.31 13.86 -8.29
C ASP A 135 -3.54 13.29 -9.47
N ALA A 136 -3.09 12.05 -9.33
CA ALA A 136 -2.38 11.36 -10.40
C ALA A 136 -2.52 9.84 -10.27
N LYS A 137 -2.47 9.15 -11.41
CA LYS A 137 -2.52 7.69 -11.52
C LYS A 137 -1.49 7.21 -12.54
N SER A 138 -0.90 6.05 -12.28
CA SER A 138 -0.01 5.39 -13.25
C SER A 138 -0.35 3.91 -13.38
N GLN A 139 -0.08 3.39 -14.56
CA GLN A 139 -0.15 1.96 -14.86
C GLN A 139 1.05 1.59 -15.73
N VAL A 140 1.70 0.48 -15.40
CA VAL A 140 2.86 -0.03 -16.15
C VAL A 140 2.54 -1.45 -16.61
N THR A 141 2.57 -1.67 -17.91
CA THR A 141 2.44 -2.98 -18.56
C THR A 141 3.80 -3.42 -19.05
N LEU A 142 4.26 -4.58 -18.57
CA LEU A 142 5.57 -5.13 -18.91
C LEU A 142 5.42 -6.39 -19.78
N ARG A 143 6.35 -6.54 -20.70
CA ARG A 143 6.57 -7.79 -21.43
C ARG A 143 7.53 -8.67 -20.65
N TYR A 144 7.17 -9.93 -20.51
CA TYR A 144 7.98 -10.94 -19.82
C TYR A 144 8.48 -12.00 -20.81
N GLU A 145 9.73 -12.39 -20.66
CA GLU A 145 10.33 -13.53 -21.34
C GLU A 145 11.00 -14.44 -20.31
N ASN A 146 10.71 -15.73 -20.36
CA ASN A 146 11.24 -16.71 -19.40
C ASN A 146 11.04 -16.30 -17.93
N GLY A 147 9.89 -15.67 -17.63
CA GLY A 147 9.55 -15.22 -16.27
C GLY A 147 10.28 -13.97 -15.79
N ARG A 148 11.01 -13.26 -16.66
CA ARG A 148 11.71 -11.99 -16.36
C ARG A 148 11.11 -10.84 -17.15
N PRO A 149 10.97 -9.65 -16.56
CA PRO A 149 10.54 -8.47 -17.28
C PRO A 149 11.68 -8.01 -18.22
N VAL A 150 11.36 -7.78 -19.49
CA VAL A 150 12.35 -7.43 -20.52
C VAL A 150 12.07 -6.11 -21.21
N ALA A 151 10.83 -5.62 -21.20
CA ALA A 151 10.46 -4.35 -21.79
C ALA A 151 9.18 -3.81 -21.16
N ALA A 152 9.01 -2.49 -21.23
CA ALA A 152 7.72 -1.86 -20.97
C ALA A 152 6.94 -1.82 -22.31
N ASP A 153 5.76 -2.45 -22.31
CA ASP A 153 4.85 -2.44 -23.45
C ASP A 153 4.08 -1.10 -23.52
N THR A 154 3.38 -0.79 -22.42
CA THR A 154 2.57 0.43 -22.33
C THR A 154 2.73 1.06 -20.95
N ILE A 155 2.90 2.37 -20.90
CA ILE A 155 2.87 3.17 -19.69
C ILE A 155 1.75 4.19 -19.79
N VAL A 156 0.79 4.12 -18.88
CA VAL A 156 -0.28 5.11 -18.72
C VAL A 156 0.07 6.00 -17.53
N LEU A 157 0.03 7.31 -17.72
CA LEU A 157 0.19 8.29 -16.65
C LEU A 157 -0.87 9.38 -16.80
N SER A 158 -1.84 9.41 -15.90
CA SER A 158 -2.83 10.47 -15.80
C SER A 158 -2.50 11.36 -14.63
N THR A 159 -2.34 12.66 -14.87
CA THR A 159 -2.01 13.63 -13.83
C THR A 159 -2.82 14.89 -14.00
N GLN A 160 -3.40 15.34 -12.90
CA GLN A 160 -4.09 16.63 -12.82
C GLN A 160 -3.11 17.77 -13.08
N HIS A 161 -3.56 18.81 -13.77
CA HIS A 161 -2.72 19.93 -14.21
C HIS A 161 -3.49 21.25 -14.20
N SER A 162 -2.78 22.36 -14.29
CA SER A 162 -3.37 23.70 -14.46
C SER A 162 -3.95 23.89 -15.87
N PRO A 163 -4.98 24.76 -16.04
CA PRO A 163 -5.78 24.85 -17.27
C PRO A 163 -4.99 25.18 -18.54
N GLU A 164 -3.91 25.95 -18.42
CA GLU A 164 -3.12 26.44 -19.56
C GLU A 164 -2.41 25.33 -20.34
N TRP A 165 -2.33 24.12 -19.82
CA TRP A 165 -1.70 22.96 -20.48
C TRP A 165 -2.67 22.11 -21.31
N SER A 166 -3.89 22.60 -21.49
CA SER A 166 -4.87 22.01 -22.41
C SER A 166 -5.39 23.07 -23.38
N ASP A 167 -5.76 22.61 -24.58
CA ASP A 167 -6.49 23.38 -25.58
C ASP A 167 -7.85 22.72 -25.78
N GLY A 168 -8.88 23.39 -25.27
CA GLY A 168 -10.20 22.78 -25.12
C GLY A 168 -10.14 21.51 -24.24
N MET A 169 -10.50 20.38 -24.82
CA MET A 169 -10.44 19.06 -24.16
C MET A 169 -9.16 18.28 -24.45
N SER A 170 -8.29 18.79 -25.31
CA SER A 170 -7.05 18.11 -25.72
C SER A 170 -5.87 18.57 -24.88
N MET A 171 -4.92 17.66 -24.64
CA MET A 171 -3.64 18.01 -24.01
C MET A 171 -2.72 18.67 -25.02
N LYS A 172 -1.98 19.69 -24.59
CA LYS A 172 -0.89 20.26 -25.41
C LYS A 172 0.23 19.24 -25.58
N PRO A 173 0.82 19.10 -26.79
CA PRO A 173 1.92 18.16 -27.02
C PRO A 173 3.11 18.36 -26.08
N GLU A 174 3.43 19.63 -25.76
CA GLU A 174 4.53 20.02 -24.88
C GLU A 174 4.32 19.48 -23.44
N PHE A 175 3.07 19.39 -22.97
CA PHE A 175 2.77 18.76 -21.69
C PHE A 175 3.05 17.26 -21.72
N ILE A 176 2.61 16.60 -22.79
CA ILE A 176 2.81 15.15 -22.96
C ILE A 176 4.32 14.84 -22.96
N GLU A 177 5.09 15.60 -23.74
CA GLU A 177 6.53 15.46 -23.81
C GLU A 177 7.21 15.75 -22.47
N ALA A 178 6.81 16.82 -21.78
CA ALA A 178 7.35 17.15 -20.47
C ALA A 178 7.11 16.04 -19.44
N VAL A 179 5.95 15.39 -19.44
CA VAL A 179 5.65 14.26 -18.56
C VAL A 179 6.52 13.04 -18.92
N ILE A 180 6.68 12.73 -20.20
CA ILE A 180 7.51 11.61 -20.65
C ILE A 180 8.97 11.85 -20.24
N GLU A 181 9.54 13.00 -20.57
CA GLU A 181 10.96 13.30 -20.35
C GLU A 181 11.31 13.50 -18.87
N ASN A 182 10.45 14.14 -18.07
CA ASN A 182 10.77 14.48 -16.70
C ASN A 182 10.27 13.45 -15.67
N ILE A 183 9.21 12.70 -15.99
CA ILE A 183 8.63 11.73 -15.04
C ILE A 183 8.95 10.29 -15.46
N ILE A 184 8.63 9.91 -16.73
CA ILE A 184 8.67 8.50 -17.12
C ILE A 184 10.11 8.02 -17.38
N ARG A 185 10.85 8.70 -18.27
CA ARG A 185 12.20 8.28 -18.66
C ARG A 185 13.19 8.17 -17.50
N PRO A 186 13.22 9.11 -16.52
CA PRO A 186 14.16 9.02 -15.41
C PRO A 186 13.85 7.92 -14.38
N VAL A 187 12.67 7.32 -14.45
CA VAL A 187 12.22 6.26 -13.54
C VAL A 187 12.41 4.88 -14.14
N MET A 188 12.14 4.74 -15.43
CA MET A 188 12.14 3.44 -16.12
C MET A 188 13.53 3.10 -16.67
N PRO A 189 13.92 1.82 -16.70
CA PRO A 189 15.12 1.39 -17.42
C PRO A 189 15.06 1.81 -18.90
N ALA A 190 16.09 2.51 -19.38
CA ALA A 190 16.09 3.07 -20.73
C ALA A 190 15.95 1.99 -21.82
N GLU A 191 16.54 0.82 -21.59
CA GLU A 191 16.45 -0.33 -22.49
C GLU A 191 15.04 -0.89 -22.63
N TRP A 192 14.18 -0.71 -21.61
CA TRP A 192 12.79 -1.17 -21.63
C TRP A 192 11.87 -0.24 -22.42
N LEU A 193 12.31 1.01 -22.66
CA LEU A 193 11.49 2.05 -23.28
C LEU A 193 11.58 2.13 -24.82
N LYS A 194 12.36 1.26 -25.46
CA LYS A 194 12.65 1.35 -26.91
C LYS A 194 11.41 1.28 -27.81
N THR A 195 10.40 0.51 -27.38
CA THR A 195 9.17 0.29 -28.15
C THR A 195 7.91 0.61 -27.34
N THR A 196 8.08 1.31 -26.21
CA THR A 196 6.98 1.58 -25.28
C THR A 196 5.97 2.55 -25.87
N LYS A 197 4.70 2.22 -25.71
CA LYS A 197 3.59 3.14 -25.94
C LYS A 197 3.35 4.00 -24.71
N PHE A 198 3.44 5.32 -24.86
CA PHE A 198 3.12 6.27 -23.79
C PHE A 198 1.69 6.80 -23.93
N LEU A 199 0.91 6.74 -22.87
CA LEU A 199 -0.45 7.27 -22.79
C LEU A 199 -0.52 8.28 -21.63
N VAL A 200 -0.25 9.54 -21.93
CA VAL A 200 -0.31 10.64 -20.96
C VAL A 200 -1.66 11.32 -21.08
N ASN A 201 -2.44 11.38 -19.99
CA ASN A 201 -3.79 11.92 -19.97
C ASN A 201 -4.63 11.48 -21.19
N PRO A 202 -4.81 10.18 -21.44
CA PRO A 202 -5.42 9.69 -22.68
C PRO A 202 -6.87 10.13 -22.90
N THR A 203 -7.56 10.58 -21.84
CA THR A 203 -8.90 11.21 -21.93
C THR A 203 -8.86 12.70 -22.24
N GLY A 204 -7.65 13.28 -22.36
CA GLY A 204 -7.43 14.71 -22.54
C GLY A 204 -7.36 15.50 -21.23
N ARG A 205 -7.97 16.66 -21.21
CA ARG A 205 -7.92 17.62 -20.11
C ARG A 205 -8.26 17.00 -18.75
N PHE A 206 -7.37 17.22 -17.75
CA PHE A 206 -7.53 16.75 -16.39
C PHE A 206 -7.27 17.90 -15.39
N VAL A 207 -8.13 18.89 -15.40
CA VAL A 207 -8.07 20.07 -14.50
C VAL A 207 -8.90 19.84 -13.23
N VAL A 208 -10.09 19.25 -13.36
CA VAL A 208 -10.91 18.84 -12.22
C VAL A 208 -10.45 17.45 -11.77
N GLY A 209 -10.02 17.34 -10.52
CA GLY A 209 -9.52 16.11 -9.95
C GLY A 209 -9.58 16.12 -8.43
N GLY A 210 -8.94 15.15 -7.78
CA GLY A 210 -9.00 14.96 -6.35
C GLY A 210 -10.44 14.70 -5.85
N PRO A 211 -10.78 15.07 -4.61
CA PRO A 211 -12.11 14.80 -4.02
C PRO A 211 -13.27 15.46 -4.77
N GLN A 212 -13.01 16.52 -5.54
CA GLN A 212 -14.02 17.15 -6.39
C GLN A 212 -14.36 16.32 -7.61
N GLY A 213 -13.36 15.65 -8.19
CA GLY A 213 -13.55 14.78 -9.36
C GLY A 213 -14.13 13.41 -8.99
N ASP A 214 -13.59 12.81 -7.94
CA ASP A 214 -13.99 11.48 -7.44
C ASP A 214 -13.70 11.36 -5.94
N CYS A 215 -14.62 10.79 -5.18
CA CYS A 215 -14.45 10.58 -3.75
C CYS A 215 -13.46 9.46 -3.46
N GLY A 216 -12.38 9.77 -2.73
CA GLY A 216 -11.45 8.78 -2.21
C GLY A 216 -11.94 8.15 -0.91
N LEU A 217 -11.71 6.84 -0.77
CA LEU A 217 -11.97 6.09 0.46
C LEU A 217 -10.73 5.29 0.87
N THR A 218 -10.39 5.38 2.14
CA THR A 218 -9.29 4.58 2.71
C THR A 218 -9.58 3.08 2.52
N GLY A 219 -8.57 2.33 2.05
CA GLY A 219 -8.70 0.89 1.86
C GLY A 219 -9.51 0.44 0.64
N ARG A 220 -9.74 1.31 -0.34
CA ARG A 220 -10.39 0.98 -1.63
C ARG A 220 -9.37 0.73 -2.76
N LYS A 221 -8.07 0.80 -2.49
CA LYS A 221 -6.99 0.52 -3.45
C LYS A 221 -6.02 -0.54 -2.90
N ILE A 222 -6.57 -1.61 -2.31
CA ILE A 222 -5.80 -2.65 -1.60
C ILE A 222 -4.79 -3.39 -2.48
N ILE A 223 -5.03 -3.46 -3.77
CA ILE A 223 -4.09 -4.08 -4.73
C ILE A 223 -2.93 -3.11 -5.05
N VAL A 224 -3.20 -1.81 -5.13
CA VAL A 224 -2.15 -0.77 -5.24
C VAL A 224 -1.33 -0.70 -3.95
N ASP A 225 -1.97 -0.86 -2.79
CA ASP A 225 -1.30 -0.88 -1.49
C ASP A 225 -0.33 -2.07 -1.34
N THR A 226 -0.50 -3.12 -2.12
CA THR A 226 0.24 -4.39 -1.99
C THR A 226 1.10 -4.71 -3.22
N TYR A 227 0.70 -5.65 -4.08
CA TYR A 227 1.57 -6.23 -5.11
C TYR A 227 1.09 -6.02 -6.55
N GLY A 228 0.12 -5.11 -6.79
CA GLY A 228 -0.36 -4.80 -8.14
C GLY A 228 -1.02 -5.96 -8.88
N GLY A 229 -1.51 -6.97 -8.18
CA GLY A 229 -2.14 -8.16 -8.77
C GLY A 229 -1.21 -9.36 -8.95
N SER A 230 0.07 -9.25 -8.60
CA SER A 230 1.04 -10.37 -8.69
C SER A 230 0.86 -11.42 -7.61
N CYS A 231 0.03 -11.15 -6.59
CA CYS A 231 -0.26 -12.03 -5.48
C CYS A 231 -1.74 -11.95 -5.11
N PRO A 232 -2.36 -13.03 -4.64
CA PRO A 232 -3.67 -12.99 -4.02
C PRO A 232 -3.74 -11.98 -2.87
N HIS A 233 -4.96 -11.54 -2.55
CA HIS A 233 -5.21 -10.61 -1.45
C HIS A 233 -6.36 -11.14 -0.58
N GLY A 234 -6.22 -11.04 0.75
CA GLY A 234 -7.26 -11.48 1.69
C GLY A 234 -8.47 -10.55 1.80
N GLY A 235 -8.41 -9.38 1.19
CA GLY A 235 -9.50 -8.38 1.16
C GLY A 235 -9.46 -7.34 2.27
N GLY A 236 -8.59 -7.49 3.27
CA GLY A 236 -8.47 -6.55 4.38
C GLY A 236 -7.69 -5.28 4.01
N ALA A 237 -8.23 -4.10 4.32
CA ALA A 237 -7.52 -2.84 4.21
C ALA A 237 -6.48 -2.69 5.33
N PHE A 238 -5.39 -1.96 5.06
CA PHE A 238 -4.33 -1.68 6.04
C PHE A 238 -4.52 -0.32 6.73
N SER A 239 -4.50 0.75 5.95
CA SER A 239 -4.62 2.11 6.48
C SER A 239 -5.94 2.31 7.23
N GLY A 240 -5.88 3.06 8.35
CA GLY A 240 -7.00 3.24 9.26
C GLY A 240 -7.13 2.15 10.33
N LYS A 241 -6.34 1.07 10.27
CA LYS A 241 -6.28 0.02 11.30
C LYS A 241 -5.00 0.13 12.12
N ASP A 242 -5.11 -0.02 13.44
CA ASP A 242 -3.95 -0.17 14.30
C ASP A 242 -3.29 -1.56 14.10
N PRO A 243 -2.04 -1.77 14.56
CA PRO A 243 -1.31 -3.01 14.28
C PRO A 243 -1.82 -4.24 15.03
N THR A 244 -2.77 -4.13 15.95
CA THR A 244 -3.43 -5.31 16.56
C THR A 244 -4.35 -6.02 15.57
N LYS A 245 -4.74 -5.34 14.48
CA LYS A 245 -5.58 -5.90 13.42
C LYS A 245 -4.73 -6.72 12.46
N VAL A 246 -4.96 -8.03 12.42
CA VAL A 246 -4.19 -9.00 11.61
C VAL A 246 -4.26 -8.72 10.11
N ASP A 247 -5.33 -8.10 9.61
CA ASP A 247 -5.41 -7.63 8.22
C ASP A 247 -4.18 -6.82 7.82
N ARG A 248 -3.68 -5.98 8.72
CA ARG A 248 -2.48 -5.16 8.52
C ARG A 248 -1.22 -5.87 8.99
N SER A 249 -1.13 -6.24 10.25
CA SER A 249 0.09 -6.75 10.86
C SER A 249 0.53 -8.09 10.27
N ALA A 250 -0.40 -9.01 10.04
CA ALA A 250 -0.06 -10.31 9.46
C ALA A 250 0.27 -10.22 7.97
N ALA A 251 -0.33 -9.29 7.21
CA ALA A 251 0.10 -9.03 5.84
C ALA A 251 1.55 -8.49 5.79
N TYR A 252 1.93 -7.62 6.74
CA TYR A 252 3.31 -7.15 6.89
C TYR A 252 4.25 -8.29 7.28
N ALA A 253 3.84 -9.16 8.20
CA ALA A 253 4.63 -10.33 8.58
C ALA A 253 4.80 -11.31 7.42
N CYS A 254 3.76 -11.58 6.64
CA CYS A 254 3.84 -12.41 5.43
C CYS A 254 4.79 -11.81 4.39
N ARG A 255 4.80 -10.48 4.21
CA ARG A 255 5.79 -9.79 3.36
C ARG A 255 7.21 -10.01 3.89
N TYR A 256 7.42 -9.84 5.19
CA TYR A 256 8.72 -10.05 5.84
C TYR A 256 9.23 -11.47 5.63
N VAL A 257 8.39 -12.48 5.82
CA VAL A 257 8.71 -13.90 5.58
C VAL A 257 9.08 -14.13 4.12
N ALA A 258 8.21 -13.72 3.18
CA ALA A 258 8.43 -13.92 1.75
C ALA A 258 9.73 -13.26 1.28
N LYS A 259 9.99 -12.02 1.75
CA LYS A 259 11.21 -11.27 1.42
C LYS A 259 12.48 -11.97 1.92
N ASN A 260 12.45 -12.51 3.13
CA ASN A 260 13.59 -13.25 3.69
C ASN A 260 13.85 -14.57 2.95
N ILE A 261 12.82 -15.30 2.51
CA ILE A 261 12.99 -16.52 1.71
C ILE A 261 13.67 -16.22 0.37
N VAL A 262 13.23 -15.15 -0.33
CA VAL A 262 13.83 -14.76 -1.60
C VAL A 262 15.24 -14.20 -1.39
N ALA A 263 15.46 -13.38 -0.37
CA ALA A 263 16.78 -12.85 -0.02
C ALA A 263 17.78 -13.95 0.36
N ALA A 264 17.33 -15.04 1.01
CA ALA A 264 18.13 -16.22 1.29
C ALA A 264 18.54 -17.00 0.01
N GLY A 265 17.99 -16.63 -1.15
CA GLY A 265 18.20 -17.31 -2.41
C GLY A 265 17.56 -18.71 -2.47
N LEU A 266 16.59 -19.00 -1.61
CA LEU A 266 15.86 -20.28 -1.56
C LEU A 266 14.78 -20.39 -2.64
N ALA A 267 14.31 -19.26 -3.17
CA ALA A 267 13.40 -19.19 -4.31
C ALA A 267 13.56 -17.84 -5.01
N SER A 268 13.20 -17.74 -6.28
CA SER A 268 13.12 -16.46 -7.00
C SER A 268 11.76 -15.78 -6.88
N ARG A 269 10.74 -16.54 -6.48
CA ARG A 269 9.37 -16.06 -6.18
C ARG A 269 8.86 -16.79 -4.94
N CYS A 270 8.24 -16.06 -4.05
CA CYS A 270 7.67 -16.63 -2.83
C CYS A 270 6.37 -15.92 -2.47
N GLN A 271 5.32 -16.72 -2.31
CA GLN A 271 4.05 -16.33 -1.73
C GLN A 271 3.91 -17.01 -0.37
N VAL A 272 3.52 -16.24 0.63
CA VAL A 272 3.17 -16.72 1.96
C VAL A 272 1.72 -16.44 2.25
N GLN A 273 0.99 -17.43 2.74
CA GLN A 273 -0.38 -17.31 3.21
C GLN A 273 -0.46 -17.66 4.68
N VAL A 274 -1.19 -16.87 5.45
CA VAL A 274 -1.53 -17.17 6.84
C VAL A 274 -3.02 -17.04 7.04
N ALA A 275 -3.61 -17.89 7.88
CA ALA A 275 -5.02 -17.88 8.22
C ALA A 275 -5.23 -17.77 9.72
N TYR A 276 -6.22 -16.99 10.15
CA TYR A 276 -6.61 -16.83 11.56
C TYR A 276 -8.10 -17.07 11.77
N ALA A 277 -8.42 -17.53 12.99
CA ALA A 277 -9.77 -17.46 13.53
C ALA A 277 -9.85 -16.32 14.55
N ILE A 278 -10.99 -15.62 14.61
CA ILE A 278 -11.20 -14.53 15.57
C ILE A 278 -11.01 -15.04 17.01
N GLY A 279 -10.31 -14.26 17.83
CA GLY A 279 -10.04 -14.58 19.24
C GLY A 279 -8.99 -15.68 19.47
N VAL A 280 -8.40 -16.26 18.42
CA VAL A 280 -7.36 -17.29 18.52
C VAL A 280 -6.00 -16.69 18.18
N ALA A 281 -5.00 -16.91 19.04
CA ALA A 281 -3.65 -16.39 18.82
C ALA A 281 -2.88 -17.19 17.77
N GLU A 282 -2.92 -18.54 17.83
CA GLU A 282 -2.20 -19.39 16.90
C GLU A 282 -2.81 -19.33 15.49
N PRO A 283 -1.99 -19.12 14.44
CA PRO A 283 -2.47 -19.22 13.07
C PRO A 283 -3.03 -20.61 12.77
N MET A 284 -4.21 -20.67 12.16
CA MET A 284 -4.80 -21.94 11.74
C MET A 284 -4.02 -22.63 10.60
N ASN A 285 -3.40 -21.81 9.75
CA ASN A 285 -2.60 -22.29 8.62
C ASN A 285 -1.47 -21.31 8.31
N ILE A 286 -0.32 -21.87 7.91
CA ILE A 286 0.81 -21.16 7.32
C ILE A 286 1.25 -21.98 6.11
N THR A 287 1.21 -21.37 4.93
CA THR A 287 1.59 -22.03 3.66
C THR A 287 2.54 -21.16 2.88
N VAL A 288 3.62 -21.74 2.39
CA VAL A 288 4.57 -21.14 1.46
C VAL A 288 4.37 -21.74 0.08
N ARG A 289 4.44 -20.91 -0.98
CA ARG A 289 4.42 -21.36 -2.37
C ARG A 289 5.50 -20.63 -3.15
N THR A 290 6.35 -21.37 -3.82
CA THR A 290 7.47 -20.82 -4.61
C THR A 290 7.21 -20.81 -6.11
N MET A 291 6.03 -21.23 -6.57
CA MET A 291 5.63 -21.34 -7.98
C MET A 291 6.66 -22.11 -8.84
N GLY A 292 7.23 -23.18 -8.27
CA GLY A 292 8.24 -24.00 -8.95
C GLY A 292 9.64 -23.39 -9.01
N THR A 293 9.91 -22.28 -8.32
CA THR A 293 11.23 -21.64 -8.29
C THR A 293 12.04 -21.99 -7.05
N GLY A 294 11.47 -22.79 -6.14
CA GLY A 294 12.11 -23.21 -4.88
C GLY A 294 13.28 -24.15 -5.10
N LYS A 295 14.35 -23.94 -4.35
CA LYS A 295 15.48 -24.88 -4.26
C LYS A 295 15.20 -26.06 -3.32
N VAL A 296 14.20 -25.89 -2.46
CA VAL A 296 13.67 -26.90 -1.54
C VAL A 296 12.15 -26.93 -1.66
N SER A 297 11.50 -27.95 -1.11
CA SER A 297 10.05 -28.09 -1.22
C SER A 297 9.30 -26.98 -0.48
N ASP A 298 8.12 -26.63 -0.95
CA ASP A 298 7.24 -25.65 -0.33
C ASP A 298 6.86 -26.06 1.11
N ASP A 299 6.70 -27.37 1.37
CA ASP A 299 6.42 -27.90 2.71
C ASP A 299 7.60 -27.70 3.65
N ALA A 300 8.84 -27.96 3.20
CA ALA A 300 10.04 -27.73 4.01
C ALA A 300 10.20 -26.23 4.35
N LEU A 301 9.89 -25.34 3.41
CA LEU A 301 9.87 -23.90 3.66
C LEU A 301 8.78 -23.52 4.67
N SER A 302 7.58 -24.09 4.56
CA SER A 302 6.48 -23.84 5.50
C SER A 302 6.84 -24.25 6.93
N GLU A 303 7.54 -25.39 7.09
CA GLU A 303 8.05 -25.84 8.39
C GLU A 303 9.17 -24.94 8.93
N ALA A 304 10.08 -24.47 8.07
CA ALA A 304 11.12 -23.53 8.47
C ALA A 304 10.52 -22.21 8.94
N VAL A 305 9.50 -21.70 8.24
CA VAL A 305 8.79 -20.48 8.63
C VAL A 305 8.19 -20.59 10.02
N ARG A 306 7.55 -21.73 10.36
CA ARG A 306 7.00 -21.98 11.72
C ARG A 306 8.05 -21.96 12.82
N LYS A 307 9.29 -22.33 12.50
CA LYS A 307 10.40 -22.34 13.47
C LYS A 307 11.07 -20.99 13.66
N VAL A 308 11.11 -20.16 12.60
CA VAL A 308 11.90 -18.93 12.57
C VAL A 308 11.05 -17.70 12.91
N PHE A 309 9.74 -17.70 12.58
CA PHE A 309 8.87 -16.53 12.70
C PHE A 309 7.69 -16.82 13.64
N ASP A 310 7.51 -15.97 14.64
CA ASP A 310 6.30 -15.99 15.46
C ASP A 310 5.19 -15.20 14.76
N LEU A 311 4.26 -15.94 14.15
CA LEU A 311 3.14 -15.35 13.41
C LEU A 311 1.85 -15.22 14.25
N ARG A 312 1.92 -15.39 15.57
CA ARG A 312 0.84 -14.97 16.47
C ARG A 312 0.71 -13.46 16.44
N PRO A 313 -0.51 -12.87 16.60
CA PRO A 313 -0.69 -11.41 16.58
C PRO A 313 0.28 -10.67 17.51
N GLY A 314 0.42 -11.11 18.76
CA GLY A 314 1.36 -10.55 19.72
C GLY A 314 2.84 -10.72 19.30
N GLY A 315 3.19 -11.89 18.76
CA GLY A 315 4.53 -12.18 18.23
C GLY A 315 4.91 -11.25 17.08
N ILE A 316 3.99 -11.02 16.14
CA ILE A 316 4.18 -10.08 15.02
C ILE A 316 4.44 -8.66 15.53
N LEU A 317 3.64 -8.19 16.51
CA LEU A 317 3.81 -6.86 17.09
C LEU A 317 5.21 -6.66 17.68
N GLN A 318 5.75 -7.69 18.35
CA GLN A 318 7.10 -7.67 18.92
C GLN A 318 8.19 -7.80 17.83
N MET A 319 8.06 -8.81 16.96
CA MET A 319 9.05 -9.13 15.92
C MET A 319 9.29 -7.95 14.97
N LEU A 320 8.23 -7.24 14.59
CA LEU A 320 8.30 -6.11 13.66
C LEU A 320 8.25 -4.75 14.35
N ASP A 321 8.19 -4.71 15.70
CA ASP A 321 8.12 -3.47 16.50
C ASP A 321 7.05 -2.49 15.97
N LEU A 322 5.81 -3.00 15.84
CA LEU A 322 4.71 -2.30 15.16
C LEU A 322 3.96 -1.30 16.04
N ARG A 323 4.26 -1.19 17.33
CA ARG A 323 3.55 -0.26 18.24
C ARG A 323 4.06 1.19 18.16
N ARG A 324 5.04 1.45 17.31
CA ARG A 324 5.59 2.79 17.08
C ARG A 324 4.72 3.63 16.14
N PRO A 325 4.82 4.96 16.16
CA PRO A 325 4.08 5.85 15.24
C PRO A 325 4.73 5.91 13.85
N ILE A 326 4.72 4.78 13.12
CA ILE A 326 5.42 4.57 11.84
C ILE A 326 4.51 4.64 10.61
N TYR A 327 3.19 4.82 10.79
CA TYR A 327 2.20 4.55 9.76
C TYR A 327 1.91 5.71 8.80
N SER A 328 2.28 6.95 9.13
CA SER A 328 1.98 8.11 8.27
C SER A 328 2.61 8.00 6.87
N LYS A 329 3.79 7.39 6.76
CA LYS A 329 4.46 7.16 5.48
C LYS A 329 3.79 6.11 4.60
N THR A 330 2.99 5.20 5.18
CA THR A 330 2.28 4.15 4.43
C THR A 330 1.03 4.65 3.73
N ALA A 331 0.61 5.89 3.98
CA ALA A 331 -0.62 6.46 3.43
C ALA A 331 -0.59 6.69 1.91
N ALA A 332 0.59 6.63 1.29
CA ALA A 332 0.78 6.78 -0.15
C ALA A 332 1.95 5.91 -0.64
N TYR A 333 1.93 5.57 -1.93
CA TYR A 333 3.00 4.85 -2.66
C TYR A 333 3.19 3.39 -2.26
N GLY A 334 2.14 2.75 -1.77
CA GLY A 334 2.15 1.35 -1.34
C GLY A 334 2.78 1.12 0.03
N HIS A 335 2.56 -0.06 0.58
CA HIS A 335 3.06 -0.45 1.90
C HIS A 335 4.33 -1.30 1.82
N PHE A 336 4.68 -1.82 0.64
CA PHE A 336 5.78 -2.76 0.42
C PHE A 336 6.81 -2.24 -0.60
N GLY A 337 8.02 -2.82 -0.53
CA GLY A 337 9.11 -2.46 -1.42
C GLY A 337 9.75 -1.11 -1.12
N ARG A 338 9.71 -0.68 0.13
CA ARG A 338 10.21 0.61 0.61
C ARG A 338 11.21 0.38 1.73
N GLU A 339 12.39 1.00 1.60
CA GLU A 339 13.54 0.74 2.48
C GLU A 339 13.72 1.80 3.57
N GLU A 340 12.67 2.57 3.89
CA GLU A 340 12.71 3.49 5.03
C GLU A 340 12.87 2.69 6.34
N PRO A 341 13.67 3.18 7.30
CA PRO A 341 14.00 2.45 8.54
C PRO A 341 12.79 2.05 9.38
N GLU A 342 11.69 2.77 9.23
CA GLU A 342 10.43 2.49 9.93
C GLU A 342 9.74 1.21 9.41
N PHE A 343 10.00 0.81 8.16
CA PHE A 343 9.35 -0.32 7.53
C PHE A 343 10.08 -1.63 7.84
N THR A 344 9.95 -2.05 9.09
CA THR A 344 10.66 -3.23 9.64
C THR A 344 10.32 -4.53 8.92
N TRP A 345 9.17 -4.61 8.27
CA TRP A 345 8.76 -5.75 7.44
C TRP A 345 9.52 -5.87 6.11
N GLU A 346 10.35 -4.89 5.79
CA GLU A 346 11.24 -4.95 4.63
C GLU A 346 12.67 -5.43 4.96
N LYS A 347 12.98 -5.70 6.22
CA LYS A 347 14.28 -6.26 6.63
C LYS A 347 14.48 -7.67 6.10
N THR A 348 15.75 -8.04 5.88
CA THR A 348 16.17 -9.38 5.42
C THR A 348 17.09 -10.08 6.43
N ASP A 349 16.97 -9.71 7.69
CA ASP A 349 17.81 -10.16 8.82
C ASP A 349 17.61 -11.62 9.21
N LYS A 350 16.62 -12.32 8.66
CA LYS A 350 16.41 -13.76 8.83
C LYS A 350 16.89 -14.61 7.64
N ALA A 351 17.39 -13.97 6.58
CA ALA A 351 17.80 -14.66 5.37
C ALA A 351 18.91 -15.69 5.62
N ASP A 352 19.96 -15.32 6.38
CA ASP A 352 21.07 -16.23 6.68
C ASP A 352 20.64 -17.40 7.56
N ILE A 353 19.73 -17.18 8.51
CA ILE A 353 19.15 -18.24 9.34
C ILE A 353 18.41 -19.24 8.45
N LEU A 354 17.53 -18.76 7.57
CA LEU A 354 16.78 -19.60 6.64
C LEU A 354 17.73 -20.38 5.72
N LYS A 355 18.75 -19.72 5.17
CA LYS A 355 19.75 -20.36 4.31
C LYS A 355 20.48 -21.48 5.03
N GLY A 356 20.91 -21.25 6.27
CA GLY A 356 21.62 -22.24 7.09
C GLY A 356 20.79 -23.46 7.46
N MET A 357 19.46 -23.40 7.40
CA MET A 357 18.59 -24.56 7.65
C MET A 357 18.57 -25.56 6.49
N PHE A 358 19.05 -25.15 5.31
CA PHE A 358 19.01 -25.94 4.07
C PHE A 358 20.38 -26.06 3.39
N SER A 359 21.43 -25.73 4.11
CA SER A 359 22.83 -25.83 3.65
C SER A 359 23.41 -27.21 3.95
#